data_cffd9c8e9ce26c09afe4f553317ff17d
#
_entry.id   cffd9c8e9ce26c09afe4f553317ff17d
#
_cell.length_a   1.000
_cell.length_b   1.000
_cell.length_c   1.000
_cell.angle_alpha   90.00
_cell.angle_beta   90.00
_cell.angle_gamma   90.00
#
_symmetry.space_group_name_H-M   'P 1'
#
loop_
_entity.id
_entity.type
_entity.pdbx_description
1 polymer ?
#
loop_
_entity_poly.entity_id
_entity_poly.type
_entity_poly.pdbx_seq_one_letter_code
_entity_poly.pdbx_strand_id
1 'polypeptide(L)'
;MSNTTPNYITPVGWQALKDELYQLVNKERPKIVQIVNWAASNGDRSENGDYLYGKRRMREIDRRIRFLTKRLEAAQVVDPETREATDQIFFGATVKLLRGNGEEQTVRIVGVDEIDTARHKISWTSPLARALLKAREGDEIVFHGPEGREEIEVLSVAYVKIE
;
A
#
# COMPACT_ATOMS: atom_id res chain seq x y z
N MET A 1 9.45 -11.22 22.59
CA MET A 1 8.15 -10.61 22.28
C MET A 1 8.28 -9.72 21.06
N SER A 2 7.46 -9.99 20.09
CA SER A 2 7.48 -9.22 18.85
C SER A 2 6.75 -7.90 19.01
N ASN A 3 7.42 -6.77 18.68
CA ASN A 3 6.82 -5.46 18.66
C ASN A 3 6.36 -5.07 17.24
N THR A 4 6.10 -6.08 16.41
CA THR A 4 5.72 -5.82 15.04
C THR A 4 4.32 -5.23 14.95
N THR A 5 4.22 -4.12 14.22
CA THR A 5 2.95 -3.52 13.86
C THR A 5 2.16 -4.52 12.99
N PRO A 6 0.86 -4.74 13.25
CA PRO A 6 0.06 -5.59 12.38
C PRO A 6 0.11 -5.11 10.93
N ASN A 7 0.10 -6.04 10.00
CA ASN A 7 0.09 -5.72 8.57
C ASN A 7 -1.34 -5.83 8.03
N TYR A 8 -2.17 -4.85 8.37
CA TYR A 8 -3.54 -4.78 7.84
C TYR A 8 -3.51 -4.40 6.38
N ILE A 9 -4.37 -5.04 5.59
CA ILE A 9 -4.49 -4.78 4.16
C ILE A 9 -5.94 -5.02 3.73
N THR A 10 -6.42 -4.25 2.75
CA THR A 10 -7.74 -4.50 2.18
C THR A 10 -7.70 -5.67 1.22
N PRO A 11 -8.85 -6.30 0.89
CA PRO A 11 -8.88 -7.38 -0.11
C PRO A 11 -8.30 -6.98 -1.46
N VAL A 12 -8.58 -5.75 -1.91
CA VAL A 12 -8.06 -5.25 -3.19
C VAL A 12 -6.54 -5.12 -3.15
N GLY A 13 -6.00 -4.58 -2.05
CA GLY A 13 -4.55 -4.44 -1.88
C GLY A 13 -3.85 -5.79 -1.80
N TRP A 14 -4.44 -6.74 -1.07
CA TRP A 14 -3.91 -8.11 -0.98
C TRP A 14 -3.87 -8.76 -2.36
N GLN A 15 -4.95 -8.63 -3.12
CA GLN A 15 -5.00 -9.18 -4.47
C GLN A 15 -3.98 -8.54 -5.40
N ALA A 16 -3.76 -7.22 -5.28
CA ALA A 16 -2.77 -6.51 -6.07
C ALA A 16 -1.36 -7.03 -5.82
N LEU A 17 -0.99 -7.26 -4.55
CA LEU A 17 0.32 -7.85 -4.21
C LEU A 17 0.45 -9.27 -4.75
N LYS A 18 -0.61 -10.05 -4.67
CA LYS A 18 -0.63 -11.43 -5.16
C LYS A 18 -0.48 -11.46 -6.68
N ASP A 19 -1.16 -10.57 -7.38
CA ASP A 19 -1.07 -10.46 -8.84
C ASP A 19 0.33 -10.05 -9.28
N GLU A 20 0.94 -9.09 -8.58
CA GLU A 20 2.32 -8.68 -8.86
C GLU A 20 3.28 -9.84 -8.68
N LEU A 21 3.14 -10.60 -7.59
CA LEU A 21 3.97 -11.78 -7.33
C LEU A 21 3.83 -12.80 -8.45
N TYR A 22 2.61 -13.06 -8.88
CA TYR A 22 2.35 -13.99 -9.98
C TYR A 22 3.07 -13.53 -11.27
N GLN A 23 2.96 -12.24 -11.63
CA GLN A 23 3.60 -11.71 -12.82
C GLN A 23 5.12 -11.83 -12.75
N LEU A 24 5.71 -11.54 -11.60
CA LEU A 24 7.15 -11.64 -11.43
C LEU A 24 7.64 -13.08 -11.56
N VAL A 25 6.98 -14.01 -10.88
CA VAL A 25 7.41 -15.42 -10.84
C VAL A 25 7.16 -16.12 -12.18
N ASN A 26 6.01 -15.88 -12.79
CA ASN A 26 5.55 -16.69 -13.93
C ASN A 26 5.76 -16.03 -15.29
N LYS A 27 6.00 -14.72 -15.32
CA LYS A 27 6.15 -13.98 -16.57
C LYS A 27 7.50 -13.28 -16.70
N GLU A 28 7.80 -12.35 -15.79
CA GLU A 28 9.01 -11.54 -15.90
C GLU A 28 10.28 -12.35 -15.67
N ARG A 29 10.33 -13.13 -14.59
CA ARG A 29 11.53 -13.90 -14.24
C ARG A 29 11.94 -14.87 -15.34
N PRO A 30 11.02 -15.71 -15.87
CA PRO A 30 11.38 -16.61 -16.98
C PRO A 30 11.91 -15.86 -18.23
N LYS A 31 11.33 -14.71 -18.53
CA LYS A 31 11.74 -13.88 -19.66
C LYS A 31 13.19 -13.37 -19.47
N ILE A 32 13.51 -12.89 -18.26
CA ILE A 32 14.87 -12.40 -17.97
C ILE A 32 15.86 -13.56 -17.95
N VAL A 33 15.47 -14.73 -17.44
CA VAL A 33 16.33 -15.92 -17.48
C VAL A 33 16.71 -16.27 -18.92
N GLN A 34 15.76 -16.21 -19.85
CA GLN A 34 16.03 -16.44 -21.25
C GLN A 34 17.01 -15.43 -21.83
N ILE A 35 16.84 -14.15 -21.51
CA ILE A 35 17.73 -13.08 -21.95
C ILE A 35 19.16 -13.30 -21.42
N VAL A 36 19.29 -13.64 -20.14
CA VAL A 36 20.59 -13.90 -19.51
C VAL A 36 21.27 -15.10 -20.18
N ASN A 37 20.53 -16.19 -20.41
CA ASN A 37 21.07 -17.38 -21.05
C ASN A 37 21.52 -17.10 -22.49
N TRP A 38 20.72 -16.36 -23.25
CA TRP A 38 21.08 -15.95 -24.61
C TRP A 38 22.34 -15.09 -24.61
N ALA A 39 22.36 -14.06 -23.75
CA ALA A 39 23.50 -13.15 -23.67
C ALA A 39 24.77 -13.87 -23.21
N ALA A 40 24.67 -14.81 -22.27
CA ALA A 40 25.82 -15.59 -21.79
C ALA A 40 26.46 -16.44 -22.90
N SER A 41 25.68 -16.82 -23.92
CA SER A 41 26.21 -17.60 -25.05
C SER A 41 26.96 -16.76 -26.08
N ASN A 42 26.91 -15.41 -25.97
CA ASN A 42 27.42 -14.49 -26.97
C ASN A 42 28.84 -13.95 -26.67
N GLY A 43 29.61 -14.60 -25.80
CA GLY A 43 31.01 -14.25 -25.58
C GLY A 43 31.32 -13.84 -24.16
N ASP A 44 32.19 -12.82 -23.98
CA ASP A 44 32.67 -12.39 -22.68
C ASP A 44 31.57 -11.76 -21.86
N ARG A 45 31.25 -12.39 -20.73
CA ARG A 45 30.22 -11.94 -19.83
C ARG A 45 30.53 -10.62 -19.12
N SER A 46 31.81 -10.34 -18.89
CA SER A 46 32.23 -9.13 -18.20
C SER A 46 31.99 -7.85 -19.02
N GLU A 47 31.96 -7.96 -20.35
CA GLU A 47 31.77 -6.82 -21.26
C GLU A 47 30.38 -6.86 -21.94
N ASN A 48 29.60 -7.88 -21.68
CA ASN A 48 28.30 -8.07 -22.31
C ASN A 48 27.22 -7.28 -21.56
N GLY A 49 26.80 -6.15 -22.15
CA GLY A 49 25.81 -5.26 -21.54
C GLY A 49 24.46 -5.94 -21.31
N ASP A 50 24.01 -6.79 -22.23
CA ASP A 50 22.76 -7.51 -22.09
C ASP A 50 22.82 -8.52 -20.93
N TYR A 51 23.94 -9.21 -20.78
CA TYR A 51 24.15 -10.12 -19.68
C TYR A 51 24.15 -9.40 -18.34
N LEU A 52 24.89 -8.29 -18.23
CA LEU A 52 24.98 -7.51 -17.01
C LEU A 52 23.63 -6.90 -16.62
N TYR A 53 22.89 -6.37 -17.58
CA TYR A 53 21.56 -5.84 -17.40
C TYR A 53 20.60 -6.93 -16.89
N GLY A 54 20.59 -8.08 -17.56
CA GLY A 54 19.73 -9.20 -17.20
C GLY A 54 20.01 -9.73 -15.80
N LYS A 55 21.29 -9.85 -15.43
CA LYS A 55 21.67 -10.29 -14.07
C LYS A 55 21.22 -9.29 -13.02
N ARG A 56 21.36 -8.00 -13.29
CA ARG A 56 20.89 -6.95 -12.36
C ARG A 56 19.37 -7.01 -12.21
N ARG A 57 18.64 -7.10 -13.32
CA ARG A 57 17.17 -7.17 -13.30
C ARG A 57 16.71 -8.42 -12.55
N MET A 58 17.38 -9.55 -12.76
CA MET A 58 17.03 -10.78 -12.04
C MET A 58 17.17 -10.61 -10.53
N ARG A 59 18.23 -9.95 -10.06
CA ARG A 59 18.41 -9.67 -8.64
C ARG A 59 17.30 -8.78 -8.09
N GLU A 60 16.89 -7.76 -8.85
CA GLU A 60 15.78 -6.88 -8.46
C GLU A 60 14.47 -7.67 -8.35
N ILE A 61 14.19 -8.52 -9.34
CA ILE A 61 12.98 -9.36 -9.34
C ILE A 61 13.00 -10.29 -8.13
N ASP A 62 14.11 -10.95 -7.86
CA ASP A 62 14.21 -11.89 -6.74
C ASP A 62 14.03 -11.19 -5.39
N ARG A 63 14.58 -9.97 -5.23
CA ARG A 63 14.34 -9.18 -4.02
C ARG A 63 12.88 -8.81 -3.87
N ARG A 64 12.23 -8.40 -4.96
CA ARG A 64 10.81 -8.03 -4.93
C ARG A 64 9.94 -9.24 -4.62
N ILE A 65 10.25 -10.40 -5.18
CA ILE A 65 9.55 -11.65 -4.89
C ILE A 65 9.63 -11.98 -3.39
N ARG A 66 10.82 -11.88 -2.81
CA ARG A 66 10.99 -12.13 -1.37
C ARG A 66 10.19 -11.14 -0.53
N PHE A 67 10.23 -9.87 -0.89
CA PHE A 67 9.47 -8.83 -0.20
C PHE A 67 7.97 -9.13 -0.25
N LEU A 68 7.42 -9.37 -1.45
CA LEU A 68 5.99 -9.66 -1.63
C LEU A 68 5.57 -10.92 -0.89
N THR A 69 6.38 -11.96 -0.92
CA THR A 69 6.08 -13.21 -0.22
C THR A 69 5.95 -12.97 1.29
N LYS A 70 6.90 -12.24 1.87
CA LYS A 70 6.85 -11.91 3.29
C LYS A 70 5.66 -11.05 3.65
N ARG A 71 5.34 -10.04 2.82
CA ARG A 71 4.20 -9.16 3.06
C ARG A 71 2.89 -9.94 3.02
N LEU A 72 2.74 -10.84 2.06
CA LEU A 72 1.54 -11.67 1.93
C LEU A 72 1.40 -12.65 3.09
N GLU A 73 2.48 -13.25 3.55
CA GLU A 73 2.46 -14.17 4.69
C GLU A 73 2.05 -13.48 5.98
N ALA A 74 2.48 -12.24 6.17
CA ALA A 74 2.19 -11.46 7.38
C ALA A 74 0.85 -10.71 7.29
N ALA A 75 0.20 -10.69 6.13
CA ALA A 75 -0.97 -9.87 5.90
C ALA A 75 -2.18 -10.33 6.71
N GLN A 76 -2.88 -9.35 7.28
CA GLN A 76 -4.18 -9.55 7.90
C GLN A 76 -5.20 -8.80 7.04
N VAL A 77 -5.99 -9.53 6.27
CA VAL A 77 -6.96 -8.94 5.36
C VAL A 77 -8.16 -8.44 6.16
N VAL A 78 -8.47 -7.16 6.01
CA VAL A 78 -9.62 -6.53 6.65
C VAL A 78 -10.51 -5.95 5.55
N ASP A 79 -11.69 -6.52 5.41
CA ASP A 79 -12.64 -6.11 4.38
C ASP A 79 -13.54 -4.99 4.92
N PRO A 80 -13.47 -3.77 4.35
CA PRO A 80 -14.32 -2.68 4.81
C PRO A 80 -15.80 -3.01 4.71
N GLU A 81 -16.21 -3.77 3.70
CA GLU A 81 -17.62 -4.07 3.46
C GLU A 81 -18.24 -5.01 4.50
N THR A 82 -17.42 -5.76 5.25
CA THR A 82 -17.90 -6.69 6.26
C THR A 82 -17.98 -6.07 7.66
N ARG A 83 -17.50 -4.83 7.82
CA ARG A 83 -17.57 -4.17 9.12
C ARG A 83 -19.00 -3.79 9.47
N GLU A 84 -19.39 -3.99 10.73
CA GLU A 84 -20.67 -3.54 11.21
C GLU A 84 -20.80 -2.02 11.08
N ALA A 85 -22.02 -1.55 10.82
CA ALA A 85 -22.28 -0.13 10.64
C ALA A 85 -21.84 0.66 11.89
N THR A 86 -21.00 1.66 11.68
CA THR A 86 -20.51 2.54 12.74
C THR A 86 -20.15 3.90 12.12
N ASP A 87 -20.30 4.94 12.93
CA ASP A 87 -19.84 6.29 12.57
C ASP A 87 -18.41 6.56 13.04
N GLN A 88 -17.75 5.55 13.61
CA GLN A 88 -16.41 5.66 14.17
C GLN A 88 -15.36 5.21 13.14
N ILE A 89 -14.23 5.89 13.16
CA ILE A 89 -13.16 5.67 12.19
C ILE A 89 -12.20 4.58 12.68
N PHE A 90 -12.07 3.52 11.88
CA PHE A 90 -11.09 2.45 12.05
C PHE A 90 -10.43 2.16 10.70
N PHE A 91 -9.53 1.17 10.67
CA PHE A 91 -8.94 0.71 9.42
C PHE A 91 -10.01 0.39 8.39
N GLY A 92 -9.80 0.79 7.16
CA GLY A 92 -10.73 0.54 6.06
C GLY A 92 -11.81 1.59 5.89
N ALA A 93 -11.84 2.61 6.74
CA ALA A 93 -12.83 3.69 6.64
C ALA A 93 -12.58 4.57 5.42
N THR A 94 -13.67 4.97 4.77
CA THR A 94 -13.70 6.07 3.80
C THR A 94 -14.28 7.26 4.53
N VAL A 95 -13.47 8.30 4.70
CA VAL A 95 -13.80 9.44 5.57
C VAL A 95 -13.85 10.72 4.77
N LYS A 96 -14.97 11.43 4.86
CA LYS A 96 -15.08 12.76 4.27
C LYS A 96 -14.74 13.79 5.34
N LEU A 97 -13.80 14.66 5.03
CA LEU A 97 -13.26 15.66 5.95
C LEU A 97 -13.55 17.07 5.46
N LEU A 98 -13.74 17.98 6.39
CA LEU A 98 -13.64 19.42 6.12
C LEU A 98 -12.29 19.88 6.67
N ARG A 99 -11.40 20.29 5.78
CA ARG A 99 -10.06 20.74 6.14
C ARG A 99 -10.09 22.17 6.70
N GLY A 100 -9.01 22.55 7.36
CA GLY A 100 -8.91 23.88 7.96
C GLY A 100 -9.00 25.04 6.97
N ASN A 101 -8.70 24.79 5.69
CA ASN A 101 -8.81 25.79 4.62
C ASN A 101 -10.23 25.86 4.01
N GLY A 102 -11.18 25.10 4.54
CA GLY A 102 -12.56 25.07 4.04
C GLY A 102 -12.81 24.08 2.91
N GLU A 103 -11.80 23.36 2.45
CA GLU A 103 -11.96 22.36 1.41
C GLU A 103 -12.44 21.02 1.96
N GLU A 104 -13.31 20.35 1.23
CA GLU A 104 -13.73 19.00 1.53
C GLU A 104 -12.75 18.02 0.87
N GLN A 105 -12.42 16.94 1.58
CA GLN A 105 -11.53 15.92 1.08
C GLN A 105 -12.04 14.56 1.54
N THR A 106 -11.98 13.56 0.67
CA THR A 106 -12.28 12.18 1.03
C THR A 106 -10.97 11.42 1.10
N VAL A 107 -10.70 10.80 2.26
CA VAL A 107 -9.52 9.95 2.44
C VAL A 107 -9.95 8.52 2.73
N ARG A 108 -9.13 7.57 2.33
CA ARG A 108 -9.35 6.14 2.55
C ARG A 108 -8.20 5.60 3.35
N ILE A 109 -8.51 4.95 4.47
CA ILE A 109 -7.49 4.44 5.40
C ILE A 109 -7.20 2.99 5.05
N VAL A 110 -5.99 2.76 4.53
CA VAL A 110 -5.57 1.49 3.96
C VAL A 110 -4.26 1.01 4.59
N GLY A 111 -3.75 -0.11 4.12
CA GLY A 111 -2.48 -0.67 4.57
C GLY A 111 -1.27 0.06 4.00
N VAL A 112 -0.11 -0.19 4.60
CA VAL A 112 1.15 0.48 4.22
C VAL A 112 1.57 0.14 2.78
N ASP A 113 1.11 -0.98 2.25
CA ASP A 113 1.44 -1.40 0.88
C ASP A 113 0.41 -0.93 -0.15
N GLU A 114 -0.58 -0.12 0.27
CA GLU A 114 -1.69 0.31 -0.59
C GLU A 114 -1.75 1.81 -0.78
N ILE A 115 -0.76 2.54 -0.31
CA ILE A 115 -0.76 4.00 -0.36
C ILE A 115 -0.85 4.47 -1.81
N ASP A 116 -1.79 5.39 -2.06
CA ASP A 116 -1.97 6.00 -3.38
C ASP A 116 -2.40 7.45 -3.18
N THR A 117 -1.47 8.36 -3.27
CA THR A 117 -1.69 9.78 -3.02
C THR A 117 -2.72 10.37 -3.99
N ALA A 118 -2.70 9.94 -5.26
CA ALA A 118 -3.63 10.45 -6.27
C ALA A 118 -5.09 10.08 -5.96
N ARG A 119 -5.31 8.96 -5.28
CA ARG A 119 -6.64 8.49 -4.89
C ARG A 119 -6.93 8.74 -3.42
N HIS A 120 -6.11 9.52 -2.75
CA HIS A 120 -6.24 9.83 -1.32
C HIS A 120 -6.33 8.57 -0.43
N LYS A 121 -5.56 7.54 -0.80
CA LYS A 121 -5.40 6.35 0.03
C LYS A 121 -4.19 6.58 0.94
N ILE A 122 -4.46 6.67 2.24
CA ILE A 122 -3.43 6.94 3.24
C ILE A 122 -3.22 5.70 4.11
N SER A 123 -1.98 5.51 4.56
CA SER A 123 -1.69 4.42 5.49
C SER A 123 -2.37 4.67 6.83
N TRP A 124 -2.90 3.61 7.42
CA TRP A 124 -3.46 3.70 8.78
C TRP A 124 -2.41 4.11 9.82
N THR A 125 -1.13 3.99 9.48
CA THR A 125 -0.01 4.41 10.34
C THR A 125 0.43 5.85 10.08
N SER A 126 -0.14 6.53 9.07
CA SER A 126 0.24 7.91 8.73
C SER A 126 -0.22 8.88 9.82
N PRO A 127 0.44 10.05 9.93
CA PRO A 127 0.04 11.04 10.93
C PRO A 127 -1.43 11.47 10.81
N LEU A 128 -1.94 11.69 9.60
CA LEU A 128 -3.34 12.07 9.43
C LEU A 128 -4.28 10.96 9.86
N ALA A 129 -4.01 9.72 9.45
CA ALA A 129 -4.84 8.58 9.85
C ALA A 129 -4.84 8.41 11.36
N ARG A 130 -3.69 8.55 12.01
CA ARG A 130 -3.59 8.45 13.46
C ARG A 130 -4.42 9.51 14.18
N ALA A 131 -4.46 10.72 13.63
CA ALA A 131 -5.29 11.79 14.19
C ALA A 131 -6.79 11.49 14.04
N LEU A 132 -7.17 10.78 12.97
CA LEU A 132 -8.56 10.46 12.67
C LEU A 132 -9.07 9.21 13.39
N LEU A 133 -8.21 8.21 13.62
CA LEU A 133 -8.64 6.92 14.18
C LEU A 133 -9.38 7.09 15.49
N LYS A 134 -10.51 6.38 15.61
CA LYS A 134 -11.44 6.39 16.73
C LYS A 134 -12.32 7.64 16.85
N ALA A 135 -12.10 8.66 16.02
CA ALA A 135 -13.04 9.77 15.94
C ALA A 135 -14.35 9.33 15.29
N ARG A 136 -15.40 10.11 15.48
CA ARG A 136 -16.75 9.84 14.98
C ARG A 136 -17.23 10.96 14.08
N GLU A 137 -18.27 10.70 13.32
CA GLU A 137 -18.92 11.75 12.52
C GLU A 137 -19.30 12.91 13.43
N GLY A 138 -19.01 14.11 12.96
CA GLY A 138 -19.27 15.36 13.68
C GLY A 138 -18.13 15.80 14.59
N ASP A 139 -17.13 14.94 14.83
CA ASP A 139 -16.02 15.31 15.69
C ASP A 139 -15.11 16.34 14.98
N GLU A 140 -14.57 17.25 15.78
CA GLU A 140 -13.49 18.12 15.36
C GLU A 140 -12.20 17.59 15.96
N ILE A 141 -11.18 17.41 15.11
CA ILE A 141 -9.87 16.93 15.55
C ILE A 141 -8.81 17.98 15.26
N VAL A 142 -7.74 17.95 16.03
CA VAL A 142 -6.56 18.79 15.78
C VAL A 142 -5.48 17.92 15.16
N PHE A 143 -5.04 18.32 13.97
CA PHE A 143 -3.98 17.63 13.26
C PHE A 143 -2.74 18.51 13.23
N HIS A 144 -1.61 17.96 13.66
CA HIS A 144 -0.32 18.62 13.61
C HIS A 144 0.46 18.12 12.39
N GLY A 145 0.27 18.79 11.26
CA GLY A 145 0.90 18.41 9.99
C GLY A 145 2.14 19.22 9.68
N PRO A 146 2.70 19.00 8.47
CA PRO A 146 3.90 19.73 8.03
C PRO A 146 3.72 21.25 7.99
N GLU A 147 2.49 21.71 7.76
CA GLU A 147 2.17 23.14 7.67
C GLU A 147 1.71 23.75 8.99
N GLY A 148 1.75 22.96 10.07
CA GLY A 148 1.38 23.38 11.40
C GLY A 148 0.08 22.78 11.89
N ARG A 149 -0.55 23.46 12.87
CA ARG A 149 -1.79 23.00 13.48
C ARG A 149 -2.97 23.26 12.56
N GLU A 150 -3.80 22.24 12.38
CA GLU A 150 -5.00 22.32 11.54
C GLU A 150 -6.19 21.74 12.30
N GLU A 151 -7.34 22.41 12.25
CA GLU A 151 -8.59 21.87 12.77
C GLU A 151 -9.35 21.21 11.63
N ILE A 152 -9.72 19.95 11.82
CA ILE A 152 -10.41 19.13 10.80
C ILE A 152 -11.71 18.62 11.38
N GLU A 153 -12.80 18.78 10.63
CA GLU A 153 -14.08 18.20 11.01
C GLU A 153 -14.33 16.91 10.24
N VAL A 154 -14.80 15.88 10.96
CA VAL A 154 -15.21 14.60 10.35
C VAL A 154 -16.65 14.74 9.88
N LEU A 155 -16.83 14.80 8.56
CA LEU A 155 -18.17 14.99 7.97
C LEU A 155 -18.94 13.69 7.85
N SER A 156 -18.30 12.61 7.38
CA SER A 156 -18.94 11.31 7.26
C SER A 156 -17.93 10.18 7.30
N VAL A 157 -18.39 9.01 7.75
CA VAL A 157 -17.60 7.78 7.82
C VAL A 157 -18.38 6.68 7.13
N ALA A 158 -17.75 6.00 6.17
CA ALA A 158 -18.37 4.90 5.44
C ALA A 158 -17.38 3.72 5.35
N TYR A 159 -17.95 2.53 5.27
CA TYR A 159 -17.18 1.29 5.08
C TYR A 159 -17.65 0.64 3.79
N VAL A 160 -17.03 1.04 2.70
CA VAL A 160 -17.37 0.59 1.34
C VAL A 160 -16.11 0.02 0.70
N LYS A 161 -16.29 -0.68 -0.41
CA LYS A 161 -15.15 -1.23 -1.15
C LYS A 161 -14.17 -0.12 -1.52
N ILE A 162 -12.89 -0.35 -1.25
CA ILE A 162 -11.82 0.56 -1.65
C ILE A 162 -11.09 -0.09 -2.82
N GLU A 163 -11.17 0.55 -3.98
CA GLU A 163 -10.54 0.07 -5.23
C GLU A 163 -9.18 0.69 -5.51
#